data_52f9be93aeddc501ecfce74e53b19d99
#
_entry.id   52f9be93aeddc501ecfce74e53b19d99
#
_cell.length_a   1.000
_cell.length_b   1.000
_cell.length_c   1.000
_cell.angle_alpha   90.00
_cell.angle_beta   90.00
_cell.angle_gamma   90.00
#
_symmetry.space_group_name_H-M   'P 1'
#
loop_
_entity.id
_entity.type
_entity.pdbx_description
1 polymer ?
#
loop_
_entity_poly.entity_id
_entity_poly.type
_entity_poly.pdbx_seq_one_letter_code
_entity_poly.pdbx_strand_id
1 'polypeptide(L)'
;MFFCDFDGTVTKEDVIDRILEEFADSMWMDIEQSWVNGDIGSRDCLAMQTRLIKPTERDLLNFAEGIRIDETFIDFARYCQSKAVEVVILSDGINLFIKSILNRYGLNDIRVFSNSLGSTAEGYEMFFPYFRKDCLSRSGICKCKMMEKLSSPLNINILVGDGRSDFCIAHKADLTFAKSALLEFCRVEKIPHIEHSEFRDVMEWLKNQIEQDRFVSQKTFARPGLRGI
;
A
#
# COMPACT_ATOMS: atom_id res chain seq x y z
N MET A 1 3.74 -3.90 -14.11
CA MET A 1 2.91 -4.26 -12.93
C MET A 1 2.99 -3.12 -11.93
N PHE A 2 1.88 -2.68 -11.39
CA PHE A 2 1.84 -1.69 -10.30
C PHE A 2 1.66 -2.38 -8.95
N PHE A 3 2.43 -1.95 -7.97
CA PHE A 3 2.30 -2.29 -6.57
C PHE A 3 1.88 -1.03 -5.83
N CYS A 4 0.67 -1.01 -5.31
CA CYS A 4 0.12 0.15 -4.64
C CYS A 4 0.01 -0.12 -3.14
N ASP A 5 0.44 0.82 -2.32
CA ASP A 5 0.03 0.88 -0.93
C ASP A 5 -1.45 1.24 -0.85
N PHE A 6 -2.08 1.06 0.31
CA PHE A 6 -3.50 1.32 0.48
C PHE A 6 -3.76 2.54 1.35
N ASP A 7 -3.33 2.50 2.60
CA ASP A 7 -3.56 3.55 3.57
C ASP A 7 -2.74 4.80 3.23
N GLY A 8 -3.38 5.97 3.17
CA GLY A 8 -2.73 7.21 2.72
C GLY A 8 -2.43 7.26 1.22
N THR A 9 -2.57 6.17 0.46
CA THR A 9 -2.28 6.07 -0.97
C THR A 9 -3.54 5.88 -1.80
N VAL A 10 -4.21 4.73 -1.69
CA VAL A 10 -5.54 4.50 -2.30
C VAL A 10 -6.62 5.19 -1.48
N THR A 11 -6.57 5.10 -0.16
CA THR A 11 -7.38 5.92 0.74
C THR A 11 -6.71 7.27 0.98
N LYS A 12 -7.50 8.27 1.33
CA LYS A 12 -6.99 9.61 1.70
C LYS A 12 -6.51 9.68 3.14
N GLU A 13 -6.92 8.70 3.95
CA GLU A 13 -6.65 8.61 5.39
C GLU A 13 -6.15 7.19 5.70
N ASP A 14 -5.41 7.02 6.78
CA ASP A 14 -5.11 5.69 7.30
C ASP A 14 -6.37 5.08 7.92
N VAL A 15 -6.77 3.91 7.44
CA VAL A 15 -8.01 3.25 7.88
C VAL A 15 -7.91 2.79 9.32
N ILE A 16 -6.72 2.29 9.72
CA ILE A 16 -6.50 1.82 11.10
C ILE A 16 -6.50 2.99 12.06
N ASP A 17 -5.82 4.08 11.74
CA ASP A 17 -5.80 5.27 12.59
C ASP A 17 -7.22 5.79 12.83
N ARG A 18 -8.04 5.86 11.77
CA ARG A 18 -9.44 6.29 11.88
C ARG A 18 -10.29 5.35 12.77
N ILE A 19 -10.04 4.05 12.70
CA ILE A 19 -10.70 3.07 13.57
C ILE A 19 -10.23 3.21 15.02
N LEU A 20 -8.95 3.43 15.25
CA LEU A 20 -8.39 3.62 16.58
C LEU A 20 -8.89 4.93 17.22
N GLU A 21 -8.93 6.02 16.45
CA GLU A 21 -9.48 7.30 16.91
C GLU A 21 -10.95 7.19 17.38
N GLU A 22 -11.76 6.42 16.65
CA GLU A 22 -13.19 6.28 16.94
C GLU A 22 -13.48 5.27 18.05
N PHE A 23 -12.74 4.17 18.13
CA PHE A 23 -13.16 3.00 18.89
C PHE A 23 -12.16 2.49 19.91
N ALA A 24 -10.90 2.95 19.90
CA ALA A 24 -9.90 2.46 20.85
C ALA A 24 -9.74 3.38 22.06
N ASP A 25 -9.22 2.81 23.13
CA ASP A 25 -8.74 3.60 24.28
C ASP A 25 -7.54 4.44 23.86
N SER A 26 -7.40 5.66 24.41
CA SER A 26 -6.32 6.61 24.06
C SER A 26 -4.88 6.07 24.21
N MET A 27 -4.70 4.96 24.88
CA MET A 27 -3.40 4.26 24.98
C MET A 27 -2.82 3.88 23.61
N TRP A 28 -3.63 3.81 22.56
CA TRP A 28 -3.12 3.54 21.22
C TRP A 28 -2.12 4.60 20.74
N MET A 29 -2.24 5.85 21.20
CA MET A 29 -1.32 6.94 20.85
C MET A 29 0.09 6.74 21.41
N ASP A 30 0.22 6.18 22.61
CA ASP A 30 1.52 5.86 23.21
C ASP A 30 2.22 4.73 22.45
N ILE A 31 1.43 3.75 21.98
CA ILE A 31 1.92 2.67 21.12
C ILE A 31 2.40 3.23 19.78
N GLU A 32 1.60 4.10 19.17
CA GLU A 32 1.94 4.80 17.92
C GLU A 32 3.24 5.61 18.08
N GLN A 33 3.39 6.36 19.17
CA GLN A 33 4.61 7.12 19.43
C GLN A 33 5.85 6.23 19.53
N SER A 34 5.72 5.04 20.12
CA SER A 34 6.81 4.06 20.19
C SER A 34 7.23 3.56 18.78
N TRP A 35 6.29 3.40 17.87
CA TRP A 35 6.58 3.08 16.48
C TRP A 35 7.22 4.27 15.75
N VAL A 36 6.71 5.47 15.91
CA VAL A 36 7.27 6.69 15.32
C VAL A 36 8.73 6.89 15.75
N ASN A 37 9.04 6.63 17.02
CA ASN A 37 10.39 6.70 17.58
C ASN A 37 11.32 5.57 17.08
N GLY A 38 10.74 4.50 16.49
CA GLY A 38 11.49 3.33 16.01
C GLY A 38 11.78 2.27 17.10
N ASP A 39 11.20 2.39 18.28
CA ASP A 39 11.34 1.44 19.39
C ASP A 39 10.75 0.08 19.03
N ILE A 40 9.60 0.10 18.35
CA ILE A 40 8.90 -1.10 17.85
C ILE A 40 8.72 -1.03 16.33
N GLY A 41 8.47 -2.19 15.69
CA GLY A 41 8.10 -2.26 14.28
C GLY A 41 6.60 -2.07 14.06
N SER A 42 6.18 -1.76 12.81
CA SER A 42 4.74 -1.59 12.51
C SER A 42 3.93 -2.85 12.83
N ARG A 43 4.49 -4.05 12.65
CA ARG A 43 3.84 -5.30 13.03
C ARG A 43 3.47 -5.34 14.52
N ASP A 44 4.41 -4.99 15.40
CA ASP A 44 4.18 -5.05 16.84
C ASP A 44 3.25 -3.92 17.28
N CYS A 45 3.36 -2.74 16.66
CA CYS A 45 2.45 -1.62 16.84
C CYS A 45 1.01 -2.04 16.54
N LEU A 46 0.74 -2.52 15.33
CA LEU A 46 -0.59 -3.01 14.92
C LEU A 46 -1.14 -4.11 15.82
N ALA A 47 -0.29 -5.08 16.21
CA ALA A 47 -0.69 -6.15 17.10
C ALA A 47 -1.10 -5.67 18.51
N MET A 48 -0.47 -4.60 19.00
CA MET A 48 -0.82 -4.00 20.29
C MET A 48 -2.06 -3.11 20.19
N GLN A 49 -2.15 -2.29 19.16
CA GLN A 49 -3.25 -1.36 18.94
C GLN A 49 -4.58 -2.07 18.72
N THR A 50 -4.60 -3.13 17.91
CA THR A 50 -5.84 -3.86 17.59
C THR A 50 -6.48 -4.53 18.80
N ARG A 51 -5.71 -4.85 19.86
CA ARG A 51 -6.26 -5.35 21.14
C ARG A 51 -7.07 -4.32 21.90
N LEU A 52 -6.92 -3.04 21.56
CA LEU A 52 -7.66 -1.94 22.19
C LEU A 52 -9.03 -1.70 21.53
N ILE A 53 -9.29 -2.33 20.37
CA ILE A 53 -10.53 -2.19 19.61
C ILE A 53 -11.62 -3.07 20.26
N LYS A 54 -12.76 -2.48 20.58
CA LYS A 54 -13.85 -3.16 21.30
C LYS A 54 -15.15 -3.41 20.51
N PRO A 55 -15.52 -2.58 19.51
CA PRO A 55 -16.74 -2.75 18.74
C PRO A 55 -16.80 -4.09 18.01
N THR A 56 -18.01 -4.48 17.59
CA THR A 56 -18.19 -5.69 16.78
C THR A 56 -17.59 -5.51 15.40
N GLU A 57 -17.26 -6.61 14.71
CA GLU A 57 -16.78 -6.59 13.32
C GLU A 57 -17.77 -5.84 12.41
N ARG A 58 -19.08 -5.98 12.67
CA ARG A 58 -20.11 -5.26 11.92
C ARG A 58 -20.00 -3.75 12.07
N ASP A 59 -19.75 -3.27 13.30
CA ASP A 59 -19.60 -1.84 13.57
C ASP A 59 -18.34 -1.30 12.87
N LEU A 60 -17.24 -2.05 12.91
CA LEU A 60 -16.00 -1.71 12.23
C LEU A 60 -16.19 -1.67 10.70
N LEU A 61 -16.92 -2.62 10.13
CA LEU A 61 -17.22 -2.62 8.68
C LEU A 61 -18.10 -1.44 8.29
N ASN A 62 -19.15 -1.16 9.08
CA ASN A 62 -20.02 -0.01 8.84
C ASN A 62 -19.22 1.31 8.88
N PHE A 63 -18.28 1.43 9.81
CA PHE A 63 -17.38 2.60 9.87
C PHE A 63 -16.47 2.69 8.65
N ALA A 64 -15.85 1.56 8.25
CA ALA A 64 -14.97 1.51 7.09
C ALA A 64 -15.68 1.87 5.77
N GLU A 65 -17.00 1.68 5.68
CA GLU A 65 -17.81 2.15 4.54
C GLU A 65 -17.80 3.68 4.40
N GLY A 66 -17.53 4.43 5.47
CA GLY A 66 -17.37 5.89 5.45
C GLY A 66 -16.02 6.37 4.91
N ILE A 67 -15.02 5.50 4.86
CA ILE A 67 -13.67 5.85 4.41
C ILE A 67 -13.66 6.14 2.90
N ARG A 68 -13.11 7.30 2.54
CA ARG A 68 -13.04 7.73 1.14
C ARG A 68 -11.71 7.32 0.52
N ILE A 69 -11.80 6.86 -0.73
CA ILE A 69 -10.62 6.63 -1.56
C ILE A 69 -10.33 7.85 -2.44
N ASP A 70 -9.16 7.90 -3.02
CA ASP A 70 -8.90 8.73 -4.19
C ASP A 70 -9.78 8.23 -5.34
N GLU A 71 -10.78 9.02 -5.74
CA GLU A 71 -11.72 8.62 -6.79
C GLU A 71 -11.02 8.37 -8.13
N THR A 72 -9.86 9.02 -8.35
CA THR A 72 -9.07 8.81 -9.57
C THR A 72 -8.38 7.44 -9.60
N PHE A 73 -8.27 6.75 -8.44
CA PHE A 73 -7.82 5.35 -8.39
C PHE A 73 -8.78 4.41 -9.12
N ILE A 74 -10.09 4.69 -9.09
CA ILE A 74 -11.09 3.87 -9.78
C ILE A 74 -10.83 3.89 -11.29
N ASP A 75 -10.62 5.10 -11.83
CA ASP A 75 -10.35 5.28 -13.27
C ASP A 75 -9.00 4.66 -13.66
N PHE A 76 -7.98 4.86 -12.83
CA PHE A 76 -6.67 4.24 -13.02
C PHE A 76 -6.75 2.70 -13.04
N ALA A 77 -7.42 2.09 -12.08
CA ALA A 77 -7.56 0.64 -11.99
C ALA A 77 -8.30 0.06 -13.20
N ARG A 78 -9.41 0.69 -13.62
CA ARG A 78 -10.17 0.30 -14.82
C ARG A 78 -9.35 0.48 -16.09
N TYR A 79 -8.58 1.57 -16.18
CA TYR A 79 -7.69 1.78 -17.31
C TYR A 79 -6.62 0.70 -17.38
N CYS A 80 -5.96 0.38 -16.26
CA CYS A 80 -4.99 -0.70 -16.18
C CYS A 80 -5.60 -2.04 -16.62
N GLN A 81 -6.80 -2.38 -16.13
CA GLN A 81 -7.52 -3.59 -16.52
C GLN A 81 -7.76 -3.63 -18.04
N SER A 82 -8.19 -2.52 -18.64
CA SER A 82 -8.44 -2.43 -20.09
C SER A 82 -7.17 -2.62 -20.95
N LYS A 83 -6.02 -2.39 -20.36
CA LYS A 83 -4.69 -2.54 -21.01
C LYS A 83 -3.94 -3.81 -20.59
N ALA A 84 -4.59 -4.71 -19.85
CA ALA A 84 -3.96 -5.89 -19.26
C ALA A 84 -2.71 -5.56 -18.40
N VAL A 85 -2.70 -4.38 -17.77
CA VAL A 85 -1.70 -3.95 -16.82
C VAL A 85 -2.16 -4.36 -15.42
N GLU A 86 -1.36 -5.15 -14.74
CA GLU A 86 -1.73 -5.68 -13.43
C GLU A 86 -1.51 -4.64 -12.32
N VAL A 87 -2.50 -4.52 -11.44
CA VAL A 87 -2.45 -3.71 -10.21
C VAL A 87 -2.58 -4.66 -9.02
N VAL A 88 -1.69 -4.53 -8.05
CA VAL A 88 -1.64 -5.32 -6.82
C VAL A 88 -1.56 -4.37 -5.63
N ILE A 89 -2.38 -4.60 -4.61
CA ILE A 89 -2.28 -3.87 -3.34
C ILE A 89 -1.38 -4.65 -2.37
N LEU A 90 -0.37 -3.96 -1.83
CA LEU A 90 0.50 -4.43 -0.76
C LEU A 90 0.37 -3.46 0.42
N SER A 91 -0.32 -3.85 1.49
CA SER A 91 -0.64 -2.95 2.60
C SER A 91 -0.38 -3.59 3.96
N ASP A 92 0.14 -2.82 4.90
CA ASP A 92 0.19 -3.21 6.32
C ASP A 92 -1.20 -3.14 7.01
N GLY A 93 -2.21 -2.61 6.32
CA GLY A 93 -3.58 -2.55 6.80
C GLY A 93 -4.28 -3.90 6.91
N ILE A 94 -5.56 -3.87 7.25
CA ILE A 94 -6.38 -5.06 7.51
C ILE A 94 -7.18 -5.44 6.27
N ASN A 95 -7.01 -6.67 5.81
CA ASN A 95 -7.64 -7.25 4.62
C ASN A 95 -9.16 -7.07 4.60
N LEU A 96 -9.81 -7.26 5.76
CA LEU A 96 -11.25 -7.11 5.90
C LEU A 96 -11.75 -5.75 5.44
N PHE A 97 -11.11 -4.68 5.91
CA PHE A 97 -11.49 -3.30 5.57
C PHE A 97 -11.11 -2.95 4.13
N ILE A 98 -9.90 -3.30 3.71
CA ILE A 98 -9.43 -3.07 2.34
C ILE A 98 -10.40 -3.67 1.33
N LYS A 99 -10.78 -4.95 1.52
CA LYS A 99 -11.72 -5.62 0.63
C LYS A 99 -13.12 -5.02 0.67
N SER A 100 -13.63 -4.65 1.84
CA SER A 100 -14.93 -3.98 1.97
C SER A 100 -14.95 -2.67 1.20
N ILE A 101 -13.92 -1.84 1.35
CA ILE A 101 -13.80 -0.56 0.66
C ILE A 101 -13.71 -0.77 -0.85
N LEU A 102 -12.84 -1.65 -1.34
CA LEU A 102 -12.70 -1.94 -2.78
C LEU A 102 -13.99 -2.49 -3.39
N ASN A 103 -14.70 -3.38 -2.66
CA ASN A 103 -15.96 -3.98 -3.09
C ASN A 103 -17.02 -2.91 -3.37
N ARG A 104 -17.12 -1.90 -2.52
CA ARG A 104 -18.04 -0.76 -2.69
C ARG A 104 -17.86 -0.03 -4.02
N TYR A 105 -16.64 -0.01 -4.56
CA TYR A 105 -16.31 0.64 -5.84
C TYR A 105 -16.25 -0.33 -7.02
N GLY A 106 -16.62 -1.62 -6.82
CA GLY A 106 -16.58 -2.64 -7.86
C GLY A 106 -15.17 -3.02 -8.31
N LEU A 107 -14.19 -2.97 -7.40
CA LEU A 107 -12.77 -3.26 -7.64
C LEU A 107 -12.33 -4.60 -7.01
N ASN A 108 -13.23 -5.61 -7.02
CA ASN A 108 -13.02 -6.90 -6.35
C ASN A 108 -11.93 -7.75 -6.99
N ASP A 109 -11.62 -7.50 -8.26
CA ASP A 109 -10.63 -8.26 -9.03
C ASP A 109 -9.19 -7.88 -8.69
N ILE A 110 -8.99 -6.77 -7.97
CA ILE A 110 -7.65 -6.35 -7.55
C ILE A 110 -7.13 -7.31 -6.48
N ARG A 111 -5.96 -7.88 -6.72
CA ARG A 111 -5.28 -8.74 -5.73
C ARG A 111 -4.77 -7.90 -4.57
N VAL A 112 -5.12 -8.33 -3.36
CA VAL A 112 -4.74 -7.68 -2.10
C VAL A 112 -3.90 -8.63 -1.26
N PHE A 113 -2.74 -8.17 -0.82
CA PHE A 113 -1.89 -8.84 0.15
C PHE A 113 -1.72 -7.89 1.34
N SER A 114 -2.25 -8.27 2.49
CA SER A 114 -2.29 -7.46 3.69
C SER A 114 -2.43 -8.35 4.93
N ASN A 115 -2.47 -7.74 6.10
CA ASN A 115 -2.67 -8.45 7.35
C ASN A 115 -4.14 -8.85 7.54
N SER A 116 -4.41 -9.76 8.46
CA SER A 116 -5.76 -10.23 8.77
C SER A 116 -6.11 -9.98 10.22
N LEU A 117 -7.37 -9.65 10.49
CA LEU A 117 -7.93 -9.51 11.80
C LEU A 117 -8.76 -10.75 12.14
N GLY A 118 -8.57 -11.32 13.31
CA GLY A 118 -9.38 -12.40 13.85
C GLY A 118 -10.07 -11.99 15.12
N SER A 119 -11.29 -12.49 15.32
CA SER A 119 -12.05 -12.29 16.55
C SER A 119 -11.69 -13.36 17.57
N THR A 120 -11.48 -12.96 18.81
CA THR A 120 -11.21 -13.85 19.95
C THR A 120 -12.24 -13.60 21.07
N ALA A 121 -12.21 -14.40 22.13
CA ALA A 121 -13.06 -14.16 23.29
C ALA A 121 -12.70 -12.87 24.05
N GLU A 122 -11.46 -12.37 23.86
CA GLU A 122 -10.93 -11.19 24.57
C GLU A 122 -10.89 -9.94 23.68
N GLY A 123 -11.36 -10.01 22.42
CA GLY A 123 -11.33 -8.90 21.45
C GLY A 123 -10.75 -9.34 20.10
N TYR A 124 -9.81 -8.55 19.57
CA TYR A 124 -9.23 -8.81 18.27
C TYR A 124 -7.75 -9.20 18.37
N GLU A 125 -7.32 -10.05 17.43
CA GLU A 125 -5.93 -10.44 17.24
C GLU A 125 -5.53 -10.27 15.77
N MET A 126 -4.31 -9.74 15.56
CA MET A 126 -3.74 -9.60 14.21
C MET A 126 -2.97 -10.82 13.79
N PHE A 127 -3.21 -11.25 12.56
CA PHE A 127 -2.43 -12.28 11.86
C PHE A 127 -1.63 -11.66 10.73
N PHE A 128 -0.36 -12.07 10.63
CA PHE A 128 0.62 -11.53 9.70
C PHE A 128 1.09 -12.60 8.70
N PRO A 129 0.26 -12.99 7.71
CA PRO A 129 0.55 -14.12 6.83
C PRO A 129 1.76 -13.90 5.92
N TYR A 130 2.17 -12.66 5.73
CA TYR A 130 3.29 -12.27 4.86
C TYR A 130 4.47 -11.69 5.64
N PHE A 131 4.47 -11.85 6.95
CA PHE A 131 5.56 -11.45 7.82
C PHE A 131 6.85 -12.22 7.51
N ARG A 132 7.97 -11.53 7.64
CA ARG A 132 9.30 -12.14 7.55
C ARG A 132 10.20 -11.62 8.66
N LYS A 133 10.92 -12.55 9.31
CA LYS A 133 11.87 -12.22 10.38
C LYS A 133 13.06 -11.37 9.91
N ASP A 134 13.41 -11.49 8.62
CA ASP A 134 14.50 -10.78 7.97
C ASP A 134 14.02 -9.46 7.30
N CYS A 135 12.79 -8.98 7.58
CA CYS A 135 12.29 -7.72 7.09
C CYS A 135 12.93 -6.54 7.82
N LEU A 136 13.67 -5.70 7.09
CA LEU A 136 14.34 -4.53 7.66
C LEU A 136 13.37 -3.50 8.24
N SER A 137 12.19 -3.37 7.64
CA SER A 137 11.12 -2.47 8.11
C SER A 137 10.35 -3.02 9.31
N ARG A 138 10.58 -4.25 9.72
CA ARG A 138 9.83 -4.94 10.79
C ARG A 138 8.31 -4.81 10.63
N SER A 139 7.83 -4.79 9.37
CA SER A 139 6.43 -4.62 9.01
C SER A 139 5.65 -5.93 9.04
N GLY A 140 4.33 -5.85 9.14
CA GLY A 140 3.43 -7.00 9.13
C GLY A 140 3.45 -7.74 7.79
N ILE A 141 3.58 -7.00 6.69
CA ILE A 141 3.85 -7.54 5.36
C ILE A 141 5.23 -7.12 4.86
N CYS A 142 6.06 -8.06 4.44
CA CYS A 142 7.30 -7.74 3.77
C CYS A 142 7.05 -7.39 2.30
N LYS A 143 6.70 -6.11 2.01
CA LYS A 143 6.33 -5.64 0.67
C LYS A 143 7.39 -5.95 -0.39
N CYS A 144 8.67 -5.79 -0.07
CA CYS A 144 9.75 -6.08 -1.02
C CYS A 144 9.84 -7.57 -1.39
N LYS A 145 9.62 -8.49 -0.45
CA LYS A 145 9.58 -9.93 -0.76
C LYS A 145 8.30 -10.33 -1.50
N MET A 146 7.20 -9.65 -1.23
CA MET A 146 5.97 -9.86 -2.00
C MET A 146 6.14 -9.39 -3.45
N MET A 147 6.76 -8.23 -3.68
CA MET A 147 7.09 -7.80 -5.03
C MET A 147 7.97 -8.83 -5.75
N GLU A 148 9.07 -9.28 -5.13
CA GLU A 148 9.95 -10.31 -5.71
C GLU A 148 9.20 -11.61 -6.07
N LYS A 149 8.27 -12.05 -5.23
CA LYS A 149 7.47 -13.27 -5.44
C LYS A 149 6.47 -13.14 -6.59
N LEU A 150 5.89 -11.95 -6.75
CA LEU A 150 4.81 -11.69 -7.70
C LEU A 150 5.32 -11.23 -9.06
N SER A 151 6.53 -10.69 -9.10
CA SER A 151 7.15 -10.17 -10.31
C SER A 151 7.78 -11.28 -11.14
N SER A 152 7.86 -11.03 -12.44
CA SER A 152 8.70 -11.78 -13.39
C SER A 152 9.87 -10.90 -13.80
N PRO A 153 11.02 -11.47 -14.22
CA PRO A 153 12.17 -10.71 -14.73
C PRO A 153 11.85 -9.83 -15.96
N LEU A 154 10.72 -10.07 -16.59
CA LEU A 154 10.25 -9.30 -17.76
C LEU A 154 9.32 -8.14 -17.38
N ASN A 155 8.89 -8.06 -16.12
CA ASN A 155 8.00 -7.02 -15.67
C ASN A 155 8.78 -5.75 -15.30
N ILE A 156 8.20 -4.60 -15.64
CA ILE A 156 8.54 -3.34 -15.00
C ILE A 156 7.68 -3.24 -13.75
N ASN A 157 8.33 -3.13 -12.59
CA ASN A 157 7.69 -3.04 -11.28
C ASN A 157 7.62 -1.58 -10.85
N ILE A 158 6.43 -1.06 -10.73
CA ILE A 158 6.17 0.32 -10.36
C ILE A 158 5.53 0.31 -8.98
N LEU A 159 6.13 1.05 -8.05
CA LEU A 159 5.57 1.31 -6.74
C LEU A 159 4.74 2.60 -6.78
N VAL A 160 3.58 2.60 -6.12
CA VAL A 160 2.82 3.80 -5.77
C VAL A 160 2.61 3.79 -4.26
N GLY A 161 3.10 4.79 -3.55
CA GLY A 161 3.06 4.81 -2.09
C GLY A 161 3.33 6.19 -1.50
N ASP A 162 3.27 6.27 -0.16
CA ASP A 162 3.41 7.53 0.57
C ASP A 162 4.24 7.44 1.85
N GLY A 163 4.35 6.25 2.46
CA GLY A 163 4.77 6.09 3.83
C GLY A 163 6.05 5.29 4.06
N ARG A 164 6.39 5.13 5.34
CA ARG A 164 7.59 4.41 5.83
C ARG A 164 7.57 2.93 5.46
N SER A 165 6.38 2.32 5.40
CA SER A 165 6.23 0.91 5.03
C SER A 165 6.71 0.61 3.61
N ASP A 166 6.84 1.66 2.76
CA ASP A 166 7.26 1.55 1.38
C ASP A 166 8.76 1.74 1.16
N PHE A 167 9.52 2.18 2.16
CA PHE A 167 10.94 2.49 1.99
C PHE A 167 11.74 1.30 1.45
N CYS A 168 11.54 0.11 2.00
CA CYS A 168 12.30 -1.06 1.56
C CYS A 168 11.92 -1.54 0.15
N ILE A 169 10.68 -1.42 -0.25
CA ILE A 169 10.22 -1.82 -1.59
C ILE A 169 10.62 -0.80 -2.66
N ALA A 170 10.72 0.49 -2.30
CA ALA A 170 11.16 1.54 -3.21
C ALA A 170 12.57 1.28 -3.78
N HIS A 171 13.48 0.71 -2.99
CA HIS A 171 14.81 0.28 -3.48
C HIS A 171 14.79 -0.84 -4.52
N LYS A 172 13.65 -1.53 -4.67
CA LYS A 172 13.49 -2.68 -5.54
C LYS A 172 12.60 -2.42 -6.76
N ALA A 173 11.80 -1.37 -6.69
CA ALA A 173 10.98 -0.92 -7.79
C ALA A 173 11.84 -0.32 -8.91
N ASP A 174 11.43 -0.51 -10.16
CA ASP A 174 12.06 0.15 -11.31
C ASP A 174 11.72 1.63 -11.36
N LEU A 175 10.54 2.02 -10.85
CA LEU A 175 10.09 3.39 -10.70
C LEU A 175 9.15 3.48 -9.49
N THR A 176 9.23 4.59 -8.76
CA THR A 176 8.34 4.87 -7.63
C THR A 176 7.54 6.14 -7.89
N PHE A 177 6.22 6.06 -7.82
CA PHE A 177 5.36 7.21 -7.61
C PHE A 177 5.26 7.46 -6.12
N ALA A 178 5.77 8.59 -5.68
CA ALA A 178 5.95 8.90 -4.27
C ALA A 178 5.24 10.20 -3.87
N LYS A 179 4.69 10.21 -2.67
CA LYS A 179 4.22 11.41 -1.99
C LYS A 179 4.63 11.35 -0.50
N SER A 180 4.38 12.41 0.25
CA SER A 180 4.60 12.47 1.71
C SER A 180 6.00 11.99 2.13
N ALA A 181 6.11 11.13 3.14
CA ALA A 181 7.38 10.65 3.69
C ALA A 181 8.19 9.81 2.68
N LEU A 182 7.52 9.05 1.81
CA LEU A 182 8.18 8.27 0.77
C LEU A 182 8.88 9.17 -0.26
N LEU A 183 8.30 10.32 -0.59
CA LEU A 183 8.89 11.28 -1.53
C LEU A 183 10.23 11.81 -0.99
N GLU A 184 10.25 12.24 0.26
CA GLU A 184 11.49 12.73 0.89
C GLU A 184 12.54 11.63 0.99
N PHE A 185 12.11 10.42 1.33
CA PHE A 185 13.00 9.25 1.34
C PHE A 185 13.61 8.98 -0.04
N CYS A 186 12.80 8.97 -1.10
CA CYS A 186 13.30 8.77 -2.46
C CYS A 186 14.28 9.85 -2.90
N ARG A 187 14.05 11.11 -2.50
CA ARG A 187 14.97 12.23 -2.78
C ARG A 187 16.33 12.03 -2.10
N VAL A 188 16.32 11.69 -0.81
CA VAL A 188 17.54 11.47 -0.03
C VAL A 188 18.34 10.27 -0.55
N GLU A 189 17.67 9.15 -0.77
CA GLU A 189 18.29 7.90 -1.23
C GLU A 189 18.55 7.87 -2.75
N LYS A 190 18.17 8.92 -3.48
CA LYS A 190 18.31 9.03 -4.94
C LYS A 190 17.65 7.87 -5.71
N ILE A 191 16.50 7.42 -5.21
CA ILE A 191 15.69 6.39 -5.85
C ILE A 191 14.97 7.01 -7.05
N PRO A 192 14.88 6.33 -8.22
CA PRO A 192 14.08 6.80 -9.35
C PRO A 192 12.62 6.99 -8.94
N HIS A 193 12.13 8.21 -8.97
CA HIS A 193 10.78 8.53 -8.53
C HIS A 193 10.13 9.64 -9.36
N ILE A 194 8.80 9.66 -9.30
CA ILE A 194 7.94 10.74 -9.78
C ILE A 194 7.05 11.15 -8.62
N GLU A 195 7.02 12.44 -8.32
CA GLU A 195 6.08 13.01 -7.36
C GLU A 195 4.66 12.92 -7.94
N HIS A 196 3.70 12.52 -7.10
CA HIS A 196 2.29 12.49 -7.47
C HIS A 196 1.43 12.98 -6.31
N SER A 197 0.24 13.46 -6.62
CA SER A 197 -0.76 13.87 -5.62
C SER A 197 -1.97 12.91 -5.61
N GLU A 198 -2.37 12.44 -6.76
CA GLU A 198 -3.49 11.52 -6.96
C GLU A 198 -3.21 10.50 -8.07
N PHE A 199 -4.03 9.46 -8.19
CA PHE A 199 -3.83 8.42 -9.21
C PHE A 199 -4.06 8.91 -10.64
N ARG A 200 -4.64 10.08 -10.85
CA ARG A 200 -4.69 10.73 -12.16
C ARG A 200 -3.29 10.95 -12.73
N ASP A 201 -2.34 11.41 -11.90
CA ASP A 201 -0.96 11.66 -12.33
C ASP A 201 -0.29 10.36 -12.81
N VAL A 202 -0.51 9.27 -12.06
CA VAL A 202 -0.01 7.93 -12.40
C VAL A 202 -0.64 7.43 -13.71
N MET A 203 -1.94 7.63 -13.88
CA MET A 203 -2.68 7.22 -15.08
C MET A 203 -2.22 7.99 -16.31
N GLU A 204 -2.01 9.30 -16.22
CA GLU A 204 -1.54 10.12 -17.32
C GLU A 204 -0.14 9.70 -17.75
N TRP A 205 0.76 9.46 -16.79
CA TRP A 205 2.07 8.92 -17.10
C TRP A 205 1.95 7.57 -17.83
N LEU A 206 1.12 6.64 -17.34
CA LEU A 206 0.94 5.33 -17.98
C LEU A 206 0.41 5.47 -19.41
N LYS A 207 -0.57 6.36 -19.66
CA LYS A 207 -1.10 6.65 -21.00
C LYS A 207 0.03 7.08 -21.94
N ASN A 208 0.84 8.04 -21.51
CA ASN A 208 1.97 8.54 -22.29
C ASN A 208 3.01 7.44 -22.61
N GLN A 209 3.26 6.51 -21.66
CA GLN A 209 4.19 5.39 -21.92
C GLN A 209 3.62 4.40 -22.95
N ILE A 210 2.31 4.13 -22.89
CA ILE A 210 1.64 3.22 -23.84
C ILE A 210 1.61 3.85 -25.24
N GLU A 211 1.27 5.13 -25.35
CA GLU A 211 1.24 5.86 -26.65
C GLU A 211 2.62 5.94 -27.31
N GLN A 212 3.69 5.96 -26.54
CA GLN A 212 5.07 5.96 -27.03
C GLN A 212 5.64 4.56 -27.29
N ASP A 213 4.81 3.52 -27.34
CA ASP A 213 5.20 2.10 -27.47
C ASP A 213 6.23 1.61 -26.42
N ARG A 214 6.44 2.37 -25.34
CA ARG A 214 7.42 2.04 -24.30
C ARG A 214 6.94 0.96 -23.34
N PHE A 215 5.64 0.69 -23.29
CA PHE A 215 5.01 -0.31 -22.41
C PHE A 215 4.58 -1.59 -23.13
N VAL A 216 4.54 -1.59 -24.46
CA VAL A 216 3.91 -2.66 -25.25
C VAL A 216 4.88 -3.76 -25.69
N SER A 217 6.19 -3.54 -25.66
CA SER A 217 7.13 -4.60 -26.04
C SER A 217 7.81 -5.25 -24.84
N GLN A 218 7.27 -6.38 -24.42
CA GLN A 218 7.87 -7.28 -23.41
C GLN A 218 9.27 -7.83 -23.81
N LYS A 219 9.83 -7.42 -24.94
CA LYS A 219 11.06 -7.99 -25.48
C LYS A 219 12.24 -7.04 -25.68
N THR A 220 12.13 -5.75 -25.37
CA THR A 220 13.21 -4.80 -25.72
C THR A 220 13.47 -3.71 -24.69
N PHE A 221 13.29 -3.95 -23.40
CA PHE A 221 13.79 -3.02 -22.39
C PHE A 221 15.11 -3.52 -21.80
N ALA A 222 16.21 -3.23 -22.51
CA ALA A 222 17.42 -2.82 -21.80
C ALA A 222 17.00 -1.65 -20.90
N ARG A 223 17.36 -1.70 -19.60
CA ARG A 223 17.09 -0.63 -18.62
C ARG A 223 17.24 0.71 -19.33
N PRO A 224 16.22 1.56 -19.42
CA PRO A 224 16.43 2.88 -19.97
C PRO A 224 17.45 3.55 -19.07
N GLY A 225 18.63 3.76 -19.58
CA GLY A 225 19.54 4.70 -18.98
C GLY A 225 18.77 6.00 -18.90
N LEU A 226 18.50 6.48 -17.70
CA LEU A 226 17.93 7.78 -17.41
C LEU A 226 18.87 8.84 -18.03
N ARG A 227 18.70 9.12 -19.31
CA ARG A 227 19.29 10.28 -19.95
C ARG A 227 18.23 11.37 -19.94
N GLY A 228 18.40 12.30 -19.05
CA GLY A 228 17.80 13.63 -19.11
C GLY A 228 16.42 13.72 -18.48
N ILE A 229 16.37 13.97 -17.19
CA ILE A 229 15.56 15.01 -16.56
C ILE A 229 16.52 15.87 -15.72
#